data_2e4830a1b73b338817deec50b2d9d56b
#
_entry.id   2e4830a1b73b338817deec50b2d9d56b
#
_cell.length_a   1.000
_cell.length_b   1.000
_cell.length_c   1.000
_cell.angle_alpha   90.00
_cell.angle_beta   90.00
_cell.angle_gamma   90.00
#
_symmetry.space_group_name_H-M   'P 1'
#
loop_
_entity.id
_entity.type
_entity.pdbx_description
1 polymer ?
#
loop_
_entity_poly.entity_id
_entity_poly.type
_entity_poly.pdbx_seq_one_letter_code
_entity_poly.pdbx_strand_id
1 'polypeptide(L)'
;MEKTYITITHLEEFMASEFIKIGDVLTLKKQPNSYDDETILVLSEKGTKYGYVANSSGTVAHGTHSAGYIYRDFDQEAGCVVRFRLDDVAIAELISKPVQVSEDPED
;
A
#
# COMPACT_ATOMS: atom_id res chain seq x y z
N MET A 1 -1.77 15.38 -14.27
CA MET A 1 -1.40 14.85 -12.98
C MET A 1 -1.10 13.38 -13.07
N GLU A 2 0.05 13.02 -12.60
CA GLU A 2 0.49 11.63 -12.66
C GLU A 2 -0.06 10.80 -11.54
N LYS A 3 -0.38 9.57 -11.86
CA LYS A 3 -0.81 8.60 -10.85
C LYS A 3 0.33 7.63 -10.58
N THR A 4 0.48 7.29 -9.32
CA THR A 4 1.51 6.35 -8.90
C THR A 4 0.85 5.07 -8.45
N TYR A 5 1.26 3.96 -9.04
CA TYR A 5 0.72 2.65 -8.71
C TYR A 5 1.76 1.81 -8.01
N ILE A 6 1.30 0.98 -7.11
CA ILE A 6 2.16 0.05 -6.37
C ILE A 6 1.56 -1.35 -6.47
N THR A 7 2.40 -2.34 -6.21
CA THR A 7 1.97 -3.74 -6.16
C THR A 7 1.95 -4.17 -4.70
N ILE A 8 0.83 -4.76 -4.28
CA ILE A 8 0.69 -5.30 -2.93
C ILE A 8 0.83 -6.80 -3.02
N THR A 9 1.74 -7.37 -2.24
CA THR A 9 2.06 -8.79 -2.29
C THR A 9 1.75 -9.45 -0.96
N HIS A 10 1.88 -10.77 -0.93
CA HIS A 10 1.73 -11.60 0.28
C HIS A 10 0.30 -11.63 0.78
N LEU A 11 -0.67 -11.46 -0.11
CA LEU A 11 -2.08 -11.44 0.31
C LEU A 11 -2.49 -12.77 0.92
N GLU A 12 -1.98 -13.89 0.39
CA GLU A 12 -2.37 -15.19 0.93
C GLU A 12 -1.73 -15.45 2.27
N GLU A 13 -0.55 -14.90 2.50
CA GLU A 13 0.12 -15.07 3.77
C GLU A 13 -0.71 -14.49 4.91
N PHE A 14 -1.42 -13.42 4.65
CA PHE A 14 -2.25 -12.76 5.64
C PHE A 14 -3.72 -13.07 5.45
N MET A 15 -4.02 -14.02 4.58
CA MET A 15 -5.39 -14.43 4.28
C MET A 15 -6.26 -13.28 3.80
N ALA A 16 -5.63 -12.36 3.09
CA ALA A 16 -6.31 -11.15 2.65
C ALA A 16 -6.89 -11.26 1.26
N SER A 17 -6.49 -12.28 0.49
CA SER A 17 -6.87 -12.33 -0.91
C SER A 17 -8.39 -12.42 -1.09
N GLU A 18 -9.12 -12.89 -0.08
CA GLU A 18 -10.56 -12.96 -0.16
C GLU A 18 -11.25 -11.70 0.30
N PHE A 19 -10.53 -10.79 0.91
CA PHE A 19 -11.12 -9.60 1.51
C PHE A 19 -10.85 -8.33 0.73
N ILE A 20 -9.76 -8.27 0.01
CA ILE A 20 -9.40 -7.06 -0.72
C ILE A 20 -10.20 -6.99 -2.00
N LYS A 21 -10.86 -5.87 -2.21
CA LYS A 21 -11.68 -5.67 -3.40
C LYS A 21 -11.29 -4.39 -4.11
N ILE A 22 -11.53 -4.37 -5.40
CA ILE A 22 -11.30 -3.17 -6.19
C ILE A 22 -12.11 -2.03 -5.59
N GLY A 23 -11.47 -0.89 -5.39
CA GLY A 23 -12.12 0.26 -4.79
C GLY A 23 -11.85 0.41 -3.31
N ASP A 24 -11.31 -0.63 -2.66
CA ASP A 24 -11.01 -0.52 -1.24
C ASP A 24 -9.92 0.50 -1.00
N VAL A 25 -10.08 1.28 0.06
CA VAL A 25 -9.06 2.24 0.51
C VAL A 25 -8.26 1.56 1.61
N LEU A 26 -6.95 1.51 1.43
CA LEU A 26 -6.06 0.85 2.37
C LEU A 26 -5.04 1.84 2.88
N THR A 27 -4.45 1.50 4.01
CA THR A 27 -3.41 2.33 4.63
C THR A 27 -2.05 1.68 4.43
N LEU A 28 -1.10 2.49 4.01
CA LEU A 28 0.31 2.09 3.91
C LEU A 28 1.02 2.63 5.12
N LYS A 29 1.76 1.77 5.81
CA LYS A 29 2.45 2.18 7.03
C LYS A 29 3.90 1.74 6.95
N LYS A 30 4.82 2.67 7.10
CA LYS A 30 6.24 2.34 7.12
C LYS A 30 6.55 1.49 8.35
N GLN A 31 7.28 0.41 8.12
CA GLN A 31 7.64 -0.48 9.21
C GLN A 31 9.03 -1.07 8.96
N PRO A 32 10.06 -0.21 8.99
CA PRO A 32 11.41 -0.70 8.72
C PRO A 32 11.84 -1.69 9.79
N ASN A 33 12.66 -2.64 9.40
CA ASN A 33 13.15 -3.63 10.33
C ASN A 33 14.62 -3.89 10.04
N SER A 34 15.22 -4.83 10.77
CA SER A 34 16.66 -5.05 10.66
C SER A 34 17.06 -5.66 9.33
N TYR A 35 16.13 -6.21 8.58
CA TYR A 35 16.43 -6.82 7.28
C TYR A 35 16.12 -5.89 6.12
N ASP A 36 15.18 -4.99 6.31
CA ASP A 36 14.73 -4.16 5.21
C ASP A 36 14.23 -2.85 5.80
N ASP A 37 14.96 -1.78 5.55
CA ASP A 37 14.59 -0.49 6.09
C ASP A 37 13.61 0.27 5.20
N GLU A 38 13.09 -0.40 4.16
CA GLU A 38 12.08 0.19 3.28
C GLU A 38 10.77 -0.57 3.31
N THR A 39 10.54 -1.38 4.34
CA THR A 39 9.31 -2.17 4.42
C THR A 39 8.11 -1.26 4.63
N ILE A 40 7.09 -1.45 3.80
CA ILE A 40 5.83 -0.74 3.92
C ILE A 40 4.73 -1.78 4.05
N LEU A 41 4.02 -1.73 5.17
CA LEU A 41 2.95 -2.65 5.48
C LEU A 41 1.65 -2.11 4.92
N VAL A 42 0.80 -3.00 4.45
CA VAL A 42 -0.51 -2.62 3.92
C VAL A 42 -1.58 -3.08 4.90
N LEU A 43 -2.42 -2.15 5.32
CA LEU A 43 -3.43 -2.41 6.34
C LEU A 43 -4.82 -2.05 5.82
N SER A 44 -5.81 -2.77 6.32
CA SER A 44 -7.19 -2.38 6.09
C SER A 44 -7.49 -1.11 6.88
N GLU A 45 -8.67 -0.55 6.66
CA GLU A 45 -9.08 0.61 7.43
C GLU A 45 -9.10 0.34 8.92
N LYS A 46 -9.29 -0.90 9.30
CA LYS A 46 -9.37 -1.26 10.72
C LYS A 46 -8.02 -1.68 11.28
N GLY A 47 -6.97 -1.62 10.46
CA GLY A 47 -5.65 -1.96 10.93
C GLY A 47 -5.27 -3.42 10.76
N THR A 48 -6.06 -4.20 10.06
CA THR A 48 -5.73 -5.58 9.79
C THR A 48 -4.64 -5.66 8.73
N LYS A 49 -3.62 -6.46 8.97
CA LYS A 49 -2.53 -6.61 8.00
C LYS A 49 -3.02 -7.37 6.78
N TYR A 50 -2.77 -6.80 5.63
CA TYR A 50 -3.16 -7.42 4.37
C TYR A 50 -1.98 -7.86 3.53
N GLY A 51 -0.82 -7.24 3.70
CA GLY A 51 0.34 -7.58 2.90
C GLY A 51 1.40 -6.51 2.99
N TYR A 52 2.27 -6.50 1.98
CA TYR A 52 3.36 -5.54 1.90
C TYR A 52 3.41 -4.94 0.52
N VAL A 53 3.95 -3.73 0.42
CA VAL A 53 4.24 -3.14 -0.89
C VAL A 53 5.48 -3.85 -1.45
N ALA A 54 5.37 -4.31 -2.69
CA ALA A 54 6.46 -5.03 -3.33
C ALA A 54 7.68 -4.13 -3.47
N ASN A 55 8.87 -4.69 -3.25
CA ASN A 55 10.09 -3.91 -3.28
C ASN A 55 11.23 -4.58 -4.05
N SER A 56 11.02 -5.74 -4.61
CA SER A 56 12.06 -6.40 -5.39
C SER A 56 11.64 -6.46 -6.84
N SER A 57 12.64 -6.51 -7.74
CA SER A 57 12.33 -6.51 -9.16
C SER A 57 11.49 -7.71 -9.57
N GLY A 58 11.54 -8.78 -8.79
CA GLY A 58 10.76 -9.96 -9.12
C GLY A 58 9.31 -9.86 -8.69
N THR A 59 8.96 -8.92 -7.83
CA THR A 59 7.59 -8.80 -7.33
C THR A 59 6.90 -7.52 -7.74
N VAL A 60 7.64 -6.50 -8.15
CA VAL A 60 7.05 -5.24 -8.58
C VAL A 60 6.50 -5.41 -9.98
N ALA A 61 5.20 -5.30 -10.13
CA ALA A 61 4.56 -5.48 -11.43
C ALA A 61 4.95 -4.35 -12.38
N HIS A 62 4.92 -4.66 -13.66
CA HIS A 62 5.23 -3.68 -14.68
C HIS A 62 4.29 -2.48 -14.55
N GLY A 63 4.86 -1.29 -14.58
CA GLY A 63 4.04 -0.09 -14.46
C GLY A 63 3.79 0.36 -13.03
N THR A 64 4.26 -0.40 -12.04
CA THR A 64 4.12 0.02 -10.66
C THR A 64 5.49 0.39 -10.11
N HIS A 65 5.48 1.03 -8.94
CA HIS A 65 6.70 1.48 -8.29
C HIS A 65 6.93 0.68 -7.02
N SER A 66 8.20 0.49 -6.68
CA SER A 66 8.57 -0.28 -5.51
C SER A 66 8.34 0.51 -4.22
N ALA A 67 8.37 -0.22 -3.11
CA ALA A 67 8.28 0.42 -1.80
C ALA A 67 9.41 1.44 -1.64
N GLY A 68 10.62 1.08 -2.04
CA GLY A 68 11.75 2.01 -1.92
C GLY A 68 11.54 3.29 -2.71
N TYR A 69 10.91 3.19 -3.87
CA TYR A 69 10.66 4.35 -4.70
C TYR A 69 9.73 5.35 -4.01
N ILE A 70 8.67 4.85 -3.35
CA ILE A 70 7.69 5.73 -2.74
C ILE A 70 7.99 6.04 -1.28
N TYR A 71 9.02 5.41 -0.72
CA TYR A 71 9.28 5.49 0.71
C TYR A 71 9.43 6.93 1.20
N ARG A 72 10.00 7.80 0.39
CA ARG A 72 10.19 9.20 0.78
C ARG A 72 9.01 10.09 0.49
N ASP A 73 8.00 9.55 -0.19
CA ASP A 73 6.91 10.40 -0.65
C ASP A 73 5.91 10.69 0.44
N PHE A 74 6.02 10.04 1.58
CA PHE A 74 5.11 10.29 2.69
C PHE A 74 5.86 10.08 4.00
N ASP A 75 5.25 10.54 5.09
CA ASP A 75 5.92 10.51 6.39
C ASP A 75 5.80 9.12 7.01
N GLN A 76 4.78 8.83 7.78
CA GLN A 76 4.61 7.54 8.41
C GLN A 76 3.55 6.69 7.74
N GLU A 77 2.50 7.32 7.27
CA GLU A 77 1.38 6.62 6.67
C GLU A 77 0.91 7.32 5.43
N ALA A 78 0.35 6.55 4.53
CA ALA A 78 -0.26 7.07 3.31
C ALA A 78 -1.46 6.22 2.97
N GLY A 79 -2.24 6.66 2.01
CA GLY A 79 -3.39 5.89 1.58
C GLY A 79 -3.23 5.39 0.16
N CYS A 80 -3.98 4.37 -0.18
CA CYS A 80 -4.05 3.90 -1.55
C CYS A 80 -5.42 3.31 -1.82
N VAL A 81 -5.75 3.20 -3.09
CA VAL A 81 -7.04 2.65 -3.53
C VAL A 81 -6.75 1.47 -4.45
N VAL A 82 -7.36 0.33 -4.17
CA VAL A 82 -7.15 -0.86 -4.99
C VAL A 82 -7.81 -0.66 -6.33
N ARG A 83 -7.04 -0.84 -7.41
CA ARG A 83 -7.55 -0.65 -8.77
C ARG A 83 -7.65 -1.96 -9.54
N PHE A 84 -6.79 -2.93 -9.25
CA PHE A 84 -6.81 -4.21 -9.94
C PHE A 84 -6.52 -5.32 -8.95
N ARG A 85 -7.05 -6.50 -9.23
CA ARG A 85 -6.78 -7.68 -8.44
C ARG A 85 -6.29 -8.80 -9.35
N LEU A 86 -5.24 -9.45 -8.93
CA LEU A 86 -4.78 -10.70 -9.52
C LEU A 86 -4.80 -11.72 -8.38
N ASP A 87 -4.43 -12.95 -8.67
CA ASP A 87 -4.61 -14.00 -7.67
C ASP A 87 -4.05 -13.63 -6.30
N ASP A 88 -2.77 -13.38 -6.24
CA ASP A 88 -2.10 -13.17 -4.97
C ASP A 88 -1.55 -11.77 -4.83
N VAL A 89 -1.92 -10.88 -5.72
CA VAL A 89 -1.44 -9.51 -5.66
C VAL A 89 -2.58 -8.55 -5.96
N ALA A 90 -2.38 -7.33 -5.55
CA ALA A 90 -3.29 -6.24 -5.87
C ALA A 90 -2.47 -5.09 -6.39
N ILE A 91 -3.05 -4.32 -7.30
CA ILE A 91 -2.43 -3.09 -7.79
C ILE A 91 -3.24 -1.94 -7.22
N ALA A 92 -2.57 -1.03 -6.56
CA ALA A 92 -3.26 0.09 -5.92
C ALA A 92 -2.66 1.40 -6.37
N GLU A 93 -3.47 2.41 -6.37
CA GLU A 93 -3.07 3.77 -6.71
C GLU A 93 -2.84 4.55 -5.44
N LEU A 94 -1.69 5.18 -5.33
CA LEU A 94 -1.38 6.04 -4.20
C LEU A 94 -2.29 7.24 -4.22
N ILE A 95 -2.86 7.59 -3.06
CA ILE A 95 -3.59 8.84 -2.95
C ILE A 95 -2.73 9.82 -2.18
N SER A 96 -2.82 11.08 -2.55
CA SER A 96 -1.85 12.06 -2.12
C SER A 96 -1.89 12.31 -0.64
N LYS A 97 -2.99 12.04 0.03
CA LYS A 97 -2.96 12.12 1.47
C LYS A 97 -3.88 11.11 2.07
N PRO A 98 -3.49 10.66 3.24
CA PRO A 98 -4.33 9.73 3.95
C PRO A 98 -5.63 10.40 4.26
N VAL A 99 -6.55 9.61 4.28
CA VAL A 99 -7.84 10.07 4.66
C VAL A 99 -7.81 10.51 6.06
N GLN A 100 -7.96 11.57 6.37
CA GLN A 100 -7.90 11.90 7.65
C GLN A 100 -8.16 13.13 7.95
N VAL A 101 -8.43 13.08 7.92
CA VAL A 101 -8.50 13.85 8.23
C VAL A 101 -8.78 14.63 8.88
N SER A 102 -9.24 14.62 9.13
CA SER A 102 -9.51 15.15 9.67
C SER A 102 -9.30 15.97 10.30
N GLU A 103 -9.23 16.27 10.37
CA GLU A 103 -9.14 16.94 10.95
C GLU A 103 -9.01 18.00 10.93
N ASP A 104 -9.30 18.33 10.79
CA ASP A 104 -9.25 19.29 10.81
C ASP A 104 -9.51 20.13 10.95
N PRO A 105 -9.65 20.63 11.16
CA PRO A 105 -9.96 21.39 11.32
C PRO A 105 -9.98 22.49 11.30
N GLU A 106 -9.97 22.57 11.43
CA GLU A 106 -10.03 23.38 11.50
C GLU A 106 -10.12 24.01 11.29
N ASP A 107 -10.28 23.76 11.39
CA ASP A 107 -10.40 24.27 11.08
C ASP A 107 -10.62 24.70 10.94
#